data_99fda342d3caaabe5e6804f8395cf75e
#
_entry.id   99fda342d3caaabe5e6804f8395cf75e
#
_cell.length_a   1.000
_cell.length_b   1.000
_cell.length_c   1.000
_cell.angle_alpha   90.00
_cell.angle_beta   90.00
_cell.angle_gamma   90.00
#
_symmetry.space_group_name_H-M   'P 1'
#
loop_
_entity.id
_entity.type
_entity.pdbx_description
1 polymer ?
#
loop_
_entity_poly.entity_id
_entity_poly.type
_entity_poly.pdbx_seq_one_letter_code
_entity_poly.pdbx_strand_id
1 'polypeptide(L)'
;MLFMGLGSANAQIAYEKAGFFDNVYLGVEAGVTTPLTFDHMFPMNTTAGVKVGKLFSPLFGANLEALVGFGDNGIANSHTFARVFNIGLNGTANLTNIFCGYRADRTFQVSTELGVGYSIIYGDPYLISVNNMGDDTELTGKSGLIFAWNLGQKKAWQLYAEPAVLWNLTPGPGDAIHFDKKFAQLGLFVGLNYKFLTSNGTHNFKEWNIGQLNDEINSLRAQLAEKPKVVTKEVVKEVVKELPGKEIRIENLVFVTFEQAKYYLTPQAKKALNAVASGSHVQIIGTASPEGSKEFNDRLSQNRANIVAEYLSSRGVIVDEALGKGVQGVTSNRLAIVYVK
;
A
#
# COMPACT_ATOMS: atom_id res chain seq x y z
N MET A 1 -7.08 7.73 4.80
CA MET A 1 -7.48 7.37 6.17
C MET A 1 -6.24 6.78 6.84
N LEU A 2 -5.65 7.50 7.78
CA LEU A 2 -4.45 7.07 8.52
C LEU A 2 -4.92 6.12 9.64
N PHE A 3 -4.47 4.87 9.63
CA PHE A 3 -4.67 3.98 10.78
C PHE A 3 -3.57 4.26 11.80
N MET A 4 -3.92 4.92 12.89
CA MET A 4 -3.05 5.03 14.05
C MET A 4 -2.99 3.67 14.75
N GLY A 5 -1.79 3.10 14.86
CA GLY A 5 -1.54 1.94 15.70
C GLY A 5 -1.66 2.30 17.18
N LEU A 6 -2.42 1.52 17.92
CA LEU A 6 -2.47 1.56 19.38
C LEU A 6 -1.14 0.98 19.92
N GLY A 7 -0.14 1.83 20.06
CA GLY A 7 1.13 1.46 20.65
C GLY A 7 1.79 2.67 21.27
N SER A 8 2.23 2.52 22.49
CA SER A 8 2.97 3.43 23.40
C SER A 8 3.36 4.82 22.87
N ALA A 9 3.09 5.83 23.64
CA ALA A 9 3.03 7.26 23.40
C ALA A 9 4.29 7.99 22.85
N ASN A 10 5.28 7.31 22.26
CA ASN A 10 6.55 7.95 21.88
C ASN A 10 7.11 7.67 20.48
N ALA A 11 6.39 6.97 19.61
CA ALA A 11 6.78 6.87 18.21
C ALA A 11 5.53 6.81 17.33
N GLN A 12 5.17 7.91 16.68
CA GLN A 12 4.19 7.89 15.61
C GLN A 12 4.80 7.15 14.42
N ILE A 13 4.45 5.86 14.27
CA ILE A 13 4.79 5.05 13.10
C ILE A 13 3.68 5.24 12.07
N ALA A 14 4.04 5.70 10.89
CA ALA A 14 3.16 5.73 9.73
C ALA A 14 3.55 4.61 8.77
N TYR A 15 2.56 3.96 8.18
CA TYR A 15 2.78 2.99 7.12
C TYR A 15 2.51 3.63 5.76
N GLU A 16 3.38 3.36 4.79
CA GLU A 16 3.14 3.77 3.42
C GLU A 16 1.87 3.08 2.91
N LYS A 17 1.03 3.84 2.18
CA LYS A 17 -0.21 3.31 1.62
C LYS A 17 0.13 2.19 0.63
N ALA A 18 -0.39 0.99 0.90
CA ALA A 18 -0.26 -0.14 -0.02
C ALA A 18 -1.04 0.11 -1.32
N GLY A 19 -0.43 -0.12 -2.46
CA GLY A 19 -1.06 -0.12 -3.77
C GLY A 19 -2.02 -1.30 -3.94
N PHE A 20 -2.74 -1.35 -5.05
CA PHE A 20 -3.74 -2.40 -5.29
C PHE A 20 -3.12 -3.80 -5.29
N PHE A 21 -1.97 -3.98 -5.89
CA PHE A 21 -1.26 -5.26 -5.96
C PHE A 21 -0.25 -5.50 -4.84
N ASP A 22 -0.10 -4.56 -3.90
CA ASP A 22 0.81 -4.72 -2.77
C ASP A 22 0.27 -5.72 -1.76
N ASN A 23 1.19 -6.50 -1.15
CA ASN A 23 0.88 -7.43 -0.08
C ASN A 23 -0.18 -8.48 -0.44
N VAL A 24 -0.23 -8.88 -1.72
CA VAL A 24 -1.04 -9.99 -2.22
C VAL A 24 -0.28 -11.28 -2.01
N TYR A 25 -0.99 -12.34 -1.67
CA TYR A 25 -0.44 -13.69 -1.58
C TYR A 25 -1.35 -14.72 -2.23
N LEU A 26 -0.75 -15.82 -2.68
CA LEU A 26 -1.42 -17.02 -3.13
C LEU A 26 -1.00 -18.17 -2.22
N GLY A 27 -1.96 -18.95 -1.76
CA GLY A 27 -1.73 -20.10 -0.90
C GLY A 27 -2.38 -21.37 -1.43
N VAL A 28 -1.78 -22.49 -1.01
CA VAL A 28 -2.36 -23.82 -1.12
C VAL A 28 -2.41 -24.44 0.26
N GLU A 29 -3.43 -25.25 0.52
CA GLU A 29 -3.62 -25.89 1.80
C GLU A 29 -4.21 -27.29 1.66
N ALA A 30 -3.96 -28.09 2.66
CA ALA A 30 -4.61 -29.37 2.86
C ALA A 30 -4.97 -29.52 4.33
N GLY A 31 -6.00 -30.26 4.62
CA GLY A 31 -6.46 -30.42 5.99
C GLY A 31 -7.33 -31.62 6.18
N VAL A 32 -7.77 -31.75 7.40
CA VAL A 32 -8.74 -32.76 7.84
C VAL A 32 -9.83 -32.07 8.64
N THR A 33 -11.05 -32.56 8.50
CA THR A 33 -12.20 -32.08 9.28
C THR A 33 -12.92 -33.24 9.94
N THR A 34 -13.46 -32.97 11.13
CA THR A 34 -14.30 -33.93 11.88
C THR A 34 -15.46 -33.15 12.50
N PRO A 35 -16.66 -33.75 12.63
CA PRO A 35 -17.77 -33.10 13.33
C PRO A 35 -17.41 -32.71 14.76
N LEU A 36 -17.81 -31.53 15.19
CA LEU A 36 -17.47 -30.99 16.52
C LEU A 36 -18.09 -31.76 17.66
N THR A 37 -19.19 -32.50 17.41
CA THR A 37 -19.97 -33.23 18.43
C THR A 37 -19.78 -34.73 18.37
N PHE A 38 -18.66 -35.22 17.85
CA PHE A 38 -18.38 -36.66 17.82
C PHE A 38 -17.83 -37.18 19.12
N ASP A 39 -18.18 -38.45 19.43
CA ASP A 39 -17.62 -39.18 20.54
C ASP A 39 -16.17 -39.67 20.30
N HIS A 40 -15.71 -39.59 19.03
CA HIS A 40 -14.38 -39.99 18.61
C HIS A 40 -13.91 -39.13 17.41
N MET A 41 -12.57 -38.95 17.27
CA MET A 41 -11.98 -38.11 16.23
C MET A 41 -11.98 -38.75 14.83
N PHE A 42 -12.20 -40.02 14.71
CA PHE A 42 -12.13 -40.76 13.43
C PHE A 42 -13.46 -41.40 13.07
N PRO A 43 -13.82 -41.47 11.75
CA PRO A 43 -13.03 -41.06 10.60
C PRO A 43 -13.00 -39.54 10.41
N MET A 44 -11.90 -39.04 9.80
CA MET A 44 -11.75 -37.65 9.41
C MET A 44 -11.96 -37.51 7.90
N ASN A 45 -12.60 -36.41 7.48
CA ASN A 45 -12.69 -36.05 6.07
C ASN A 45 -11.44 -35.26 5.67
N THR A 46 -10.87 -35.58 4.50
CA THR A 46 -9.75 -34.83 3.96
C THR A 46 -10.23 -33.67 3.10
N THR A 47 -9.49 -32.58 3.14
CA THR A 47 -9.77 -31.37 2.36
C THR A 47 -8.50 -30.85 1.70
N ALA A 48 -8.67 -30.17 0.58
CA ALA A 48 -7.60 -29.40 -0.04
C ALA A 48 -8.19 -28.09 -0.55
N GLY A 49 -7.36 -27.04 -0.61
CA GLY A 49 -7.84 -25.74 -1.01
C GLY A 49 -6.76 -24.82 -1.53
N VAL A 50 -7.25 -23.68 -2.01
CA VAL A 50 -6.43 -22.56 -2.47
C VAL A 50 -6.94 -21.29 -1.84
N LYS A 51 -6.01 -20.36 -1.53
CA LYS A 51 -6.31 -19.05 -0.97
C LYS A 51 -5.67 -17.96 -1.82
N VAL A 52 -6.42 -16.90 -2.11
CA VAL A 52 -5.87 -15.65 -2.64
C VAL A 52 -6.20 -14.55 -1.65
N GLY A 53 -5.18 -13.90 -1.10
CA GLY A 53 -5.40 -12.91 -0.07
C GLY A 53 -4.57 -11.64 -0.27
N LYS A 54 -4.98 -10.62 0.48
CA LYS A 54 -4.32 -9.32 0.52
C LYS A 54 -4.28 -8.82 1.96
N LEU A 55 -3.11 -8.35 2.37
CA LEU A 55 -2.98 -7.59 3.61
C LEU A 55 -3.17 -6.09 3.30
N PHE A 56 -4.17 -5.49 3.91
CA PHE A 56 -4.46 -4.04 3.74
C PHE A 56 -3.60 -3.19 4.66
N SER A 57 -3.24 -3.75 5.80
CA SER A 57 -2.37 -3.14 6.81
C SER A 57 -1.54 -4.23 7.50
N PRO A 58 -0.55 -3.87 8.32
CA PRO A 58 0.16 -4.85 9.13
C PRO A 58 -0.75 -5.65 10.09
N LEU A 59 -1.93 -5.14 10.40
CA LEU A 59 -2.85 -5.71 11.36
C LEU A 59 -3.97 -6.51 10.71
N PHE A 60 -4.47 -6.09 9.53
CA PHE A 60 -5.67 -6.63 8.91
C PHE A 60 -5.46 -7.01 7.45
N GLY A 61 -6.11 -8.08 7.05
CA GLY A 61 -6.16 -8.56 5.68
C GLY A 61 -7.49 -9.25 5.39
N ALA A 62 -7.64 -9.71 4.16
CA ALA A 62 -8.72 -10.58 3.76
C ALA A 62 -8.24 -11.58 2.70
N ASN A 63 -8.92 -12.69 2.59
CA ASN A 63 -8.68 -13.69 1.55
C ASN A 63 -9.98 -14.27 1.01
N LEU A 64 -9.91 -14.70 -0.23
CA LEU A 64 -10.85 -15.60 -0.85
C LEU A 64 -10.25 -17.00 -0.79
N GLU A 65 -11.00 -17.95 -0.25
CA GLU A 65 -10.60 -19.33 -0.06
C GLU A 65 -11.56 -20.25 -0.82
N ALA A 66 -11.01 -21.25 -1.50
CA ALA A 66 -11.80 -22.29 -2.12
C ALA A 66 -11.32 -23.64 -1.58
N LEU A 67 -12.22 -24.40 -0.96
CA LEU A 67 -11.96 -25.70 -0.35
C LEU A 67 -12.74 -26.79 -1.07
N VAL A 68 -12.09 -27.93 -1.25
CA VAL A 68 -12.72 -29.17 -1.73
C VAL A 68 -12.59 -30.21 -0.64
N GLY A 69 -13.70 -30.72 -0.19
CA GLY A 69 -13.76 -31.85 0.73
C GLY A 69 -13.86 -33.18 -0.05
N PHE A 70 -13.04 -34.14 0.35
CA PHE A 70 -13.00 -35.48 -0.24
C PHE A 70 -13.57 -36.50 0.74
N GLY A 71 -14.32 -37.48 0.26
CA GLY A 71 -14.83 -38.56 1.09
C GLY A 71 -15.04 -39.82 0.26
N ASP A 72 -14.67 -40.97 0.82
CA ASP A 72 -14.82 -42.29 0.18
C ASP A 72 -16.11 -43.00 0.56
N ASN A 73 -16.81 -42.51 1.60
CA ASN A 73 -18.15 -43.04 1.93
C ASN A 73 -19.15 -42.58 0.88
N GLY A 74 -18.93 -43.08 -0.32
CA GLY A 74 -19.74 -42.74 -1.46
C GLY A 74 -21.21 -43.01 -1.20
N ILE A 75 -22.00 -42.00 -1.41
CA ILE A 75 -23.37 -42.18 -1.79
C ILE A 75 -23.31 -43.10 -2.99
N ALA A 76 -24.01 -44.21 -2.94
CA ALA A 76 -23.93 -45.36 -3.87
C ALA A 76 -24.19 -45.04 -5.35
N ASN A 77 -24.14 -43.84 -5.82
CA ASN A 77 -24.26 -43.39 -7.20
C ASN A 77 -23.57 -42.06 -7.49
N SER A 78 -22.76 -41.55 -6.58
CA SER A 78 -21.96 -40.32 -6.83
C SER A 78 -20.73 -40.68 -7.66
N HIS A 79 -20.63 -40.15 -8.87
CA HIS A 79 -19.46 -40.32 -9.75
C HIS A 79 -18.31 -39.33 -9.44
N THR A 80 -18.43 -38.51 -8.40
CA THR A 80 -17.42 -37.51 -8.03
C THR A 80 -16.72 -37.91 -6.73
N PHE A 81 -15.39 -37.77 -6.71
CA PHE A 81 -14.59 -37.92 -5.48
C PHE A 81 -14.67 -36.66 -4.59
N ALA A 82 -15.07 -35.53 -5.15
CA ALA A 82 -15.34 -34.29 -4.41
C ALA A 82 -16.76 -34.38 -3.81
N ARG A 83 -16.84 -34.19 -2.49
CA ARG A 83 -18.11 -34.25 -1.73
C ARG A 83 -18.66 -32.87 -1.46
N VAL A 84 -17.78 -31.96 -1.19
CA VAL A 84 -18.13 -30.57 -0.83
C VAL A 84 -17.19 -29.65 -1.56
N PHE A 85 -17.75 -28.61 -2.15
CA PHE A 85 -17.01 -27.46 -2.61
C PHE A 85 -17.46 -26.27 -1.78
N ASN A 86 -16.52 -25.55 -1.16
CA ASN A 86 -16.81 -24.34 -0.40
C ASN A 86 -16.01 -23.18 -0.96
N ILE A 87 -16.64 -22.03 -1.12
CA ILE A 87 -15.98 -20.76 -1.42
C ILE A 87 -16.27 -19.78 -0.29
N GLY A 88 -15.24 -19.24 0.34
CA GLY A 88 -15.34 -18.35 1.49
C GLY A 88 -14.59 -17.04 1.30
N LEU A 89 -15.15 -15.98 1.88
CA LEU A 89 -14.50 -14.69 2.06
C LEU A 89 -14.16 -14.53 3.54
N ASN A 90 -12.88 -14.45 3.84
CA ASN A 90 -12.38 -14.41 5.21
C ASN A 90 -11.66 -13.10 5.49
N GLY A 91 -11.90 -12.52 6.65
CA GLY A 91 -11.12 -11.42 7.21
C GLY A 91 -10.07 -11.97 8.18
N THR A 92 -8.87 -11.43 8.16
CA THR A 92 -7.77 -11.82 9.03
C THR A 92 -7.30 -10.67 9.91
N ALA A 93 -6.98 -10.96 11.18
CA ALA A 93 -6.35 -10.01 12.09
C ALA A 93 -5.08 -10.60 12.69
N ASN A 94 -3.96 -9.92 12.52
CA ASN A 94 -2.66 -10.36 13.03
C ASN A 94 -2.50 -10.00 14.49
N LEU A 95 -2.78 -10.97 15.38
CA LEU A 95 -2.71 -10.79 16.83
C LEU A 95 -1.30 -10.45 17.31
N THR A 96 -0.28 -11.07 16.72
CA THR A 96 1.11 -10.78 17.08
C THR A 96 1.48 -9.33 16.78
N ASN A 97 1.06 -8.79 15.65
CA ASN A 97 1.32 -7.39 15.32
C ASN A 97 0.45 -6.42 16.16
N ILE A 98 -0.76 -6.83 16.55
CA ILE A 98 -1.63 -6.03 17.42
C ILE A 98 -0.98 -5.85 18.80
N PHE A 99 -0.46 -6.94 19.40
CA PHE A 99 0.05 -6.92 20.77
C PHE A 99 1.55 -6.60 20.87
N CYS A 100 2.35 -6.97 19.86
CA CYS A 100 3.82 -6.86 19.89
C CYS A 100 4.38 -5.86 18.88
N GLY A 101 3.53 -5.11 18.19
CA GLY A 101 3.93 -4.20 17.09
C GLY A 101 4.35 -4.96 15.83
N TYR A 102 4.37 -4.25 14.71
CA TYR A 102 4.79 -4.82 13.43
C TYR A 102 6.32 -4.94 13.34
N ARG A 103 6.79 -6.01 12.72
CA ARG A 103 8.19 -6.23 12.35
C ARG A 103 8.26 -7.02 11.04
N ALA A 104 8.92 -6.45 10.03
CA ALA A 104 9.07 -7.07 8.70
C ALA A 104 9.91 -8.38 8.74
N ASP A 105 10.85 -8.49 9.68
CA ASP A 105 11.75 -9.63 9.86
C ASP A 105 11.16 -10.79 10.70
N ARG A 106 9.93 -10.61 11.21
CA ARG A 106 9.30 -11.57 12.11
C ARG A 106 9.15 -12.95 11.46
N THR A 107 9.68 -13.97 12.14
CA THR A 107 9.63 -15.36 11.66
C THR A 107 8.33 -16.04 12.04
N PHE A 108 7.82 -15.86 13.26
CA PHE A 108 6.60 -16.50 13.74
C PHE A 108 5.53 -15.45 14.05
N GLN A 109 4.29 -15.72 13.67
CA GLN A 109 3.15 -14.86 13.97
C GLN A 109 1.87 -15.67 14.14
N VAL A 110 0.97 -15.13 14.94
CA VAL A 110 -0.37 -15.68 15.16
C VAL A 110 -1.39 -14.67 14.65
N SER A 111 -2.34 -15.17 13.88
CA SER A 111 -3.47 -14.39 13.37
C SER A 111 -4.78 -15.11 13.69
N THR A 112 -5.88 -14.38 13.74
CA THR A 112 -7.22 -14.96 13.71
C THR A 112 -7.82 -14.78 12.32
N GLU A 113 -8.66 -15.72 11.93
CA GLU A 113 -9.44 -15.68 10.69
C GLU A 113 -10.91 -15.86 11.01
N LEU A 114 -11.76 -14.99 10.45
CA LEU A 114 -13.21 -15.07 10.54
C LEU A 114 -13.78 -14.84 9.14
N GLY A 115 -14.70 -15.70 8.73
CA GLY A 115 -15.25 -15.62 7.39
C GLY A 115 -16.65 -16.19 7.25
N VAL A 116 -17.21 -15.90 6.09
CA VAL A 116 -18.48 -16.46 5.61
C VAL A 116 -18.24 -17.07 4.24
N GLY A 117 -18.95 -18.13 3.95
CA GLY A 117 -18.79 -18.87 2.72
C GLY A 117 -20.09 -19.51 2.25
N TYR A 118 -19.98 -20.14 1.12
CA TYR A 118 -21.05 -20.87 0.47
C TYR A 118 -20.53 -22.24 0.05
N SER A 119 -21.23 -23.29 0.49
CA SER A 119 -20.89 -24.67 0.15
C SER A 119 -21.90 -25.26 -0.81
N ILE A 120 -21.41 -26.11 -1.70
CA ILE A 120 -22.17 -27.03 -2.53
C ILE A 120 -21.81 -28.43 -2.06
N ILE A 121 -22.82 -29.18 -1.59
CA ILE A 121 -22.68 -30.58 -1.18
C ILE A 121 -23.21 -31.44 -2.31
N TYR A 122 -22.34 -32.28 -2.88
CA TYR A 122 -22.67 -33.09 -4.03
C TYR A 122 -23.27 -34.44 -3.60
N GLY A 123 -24.40 -34.80 -4.20
CA GLY A 123 -25.01 -36.10 -4.07
C GLY A 123 -25.62 -36.39 -2.71
N ASP A 124 -26.32 -35.42 -2.10
CA ASP A 124 -27.08 -35.66 -0.88
C ASP A 124 -28.17 -36.75 -1.10
N PRO A 125 -28.17 -37.85 -0.34
CA PRO A 125 -29.14 -38.93 -0.52
C PRO A 125 -30.60 -38.51 -0.34
N TYR A 126 -30.84 -37.55 0.52
CA TYR A 126 -32.18 -37.03 0.79
C TYR A 126 -32.71 -36.26 -0.44
N LEU A 127 -31.90 -35.38 -1.01
CA LEU A 127 -32.31 -34.61 -2.18
C LEU A 127 -32.41 -35.46 -3.44
N ILE A 128 -31.57 -36.51 -3.60
CA ILE A 128 -31.73 -37.50 -4.67
C ILE A 128 -33.10 -38.16 -4.58
N SER A 129 -33.55 -38.50 -3.35
CA SER A 129 -34.84 -39.18 -3.17
C SER A 129 -36.05 -38.27 -3.39
N VAL A 130 -35.92 -36.96 -3.13
CA VAL A 130 -37.05 -36.00 -3.18
C VAL A 130 -37.13 -35.28 -4.53
N ASN A 131 -35.99 -34.77 -5.04
CA ASN A 131 -35.96 -33.87 -6.19
C ASN A 131 -35.18 -34.39 -7.39
N ASN A 132 -34.56 -35.56 -7.32
CA ASN A 132 -33.67 -36.13 -8.35
C ASN A 132 -32.47 -35.21 -8.74
N MET A 133 -32.16 -34.18 -7.94
CA MET A 133 -31.08 -33.23 -8.19
C MET A 133 -29.80 -33.55 -7.43
N GLY A 134 -29.88 -34.15 -6.27
CA GLY A 134 -28.74 -34.68 -5.51
C GLY A 134 -27.72 -33.71 -4.95
N ASP A 135 -27.87 -32.40 -5.17
CA ASP A 135 -26.96 -31.39 -4.67
C ASP A 135 -27.68 -30.45 -3.68
N ASP A 136 -27.02 -30.14 -2.59
CA ASP A 136 -27.49 -29.16 -1.61
C ASP A 136 -26.54 -27.96 -1.48
N THR A 137 -27.06 -26.86 -1.02
CA THR A 137 -26.31 -25.63 -0.91
C THR A 137 -26.50 -25.01 0.48
N GLU A 138 -25.42 -24.63 1.12
CA GLU A 138 -25.40 -24.17 2.47
C GLU A 138 -24.60 -22.89 2.64
N LEU A 139 -25.07 -21.99 3.49
CA LEU A 139 -24.27 -20.88 3.97
C LEU A 139 -23.33 -21.38 5.09
N THR A 140 -22.06 -21.03 5.00
CA THR A 140 -21.05 -21.48 5.96
C THR A 140 -20.38 -20.31 6.67
N GLY A 141 -19.82 -20.58 7.82
CA GLY A 141 -18.95 -19.69 8.55
C GLY A 141 -17.63 -20.36 8.89
N LYS A 142 -16.57 -19.63 9.00
CA LYS A 142 -15.26 -20.09 9.44
C LYS A 142 -14.74 -19.21 10.58
N SER A 143 -14.20 -19.85 11.62
CA SER A 143 -13.48 -19.17 12.68
C SER A 143 -12.23 -19.97 13.02
N GLY A 144 -11.05 -19.36 12.85
CA GLY A 144 -9.77 -20.04 12.98
C GLY A 144 -8.68 -19.21 13.64
N LEU A 145 -7.63 -19.91 14.05
CA LEU A 145 -6.36 -19.32 14.48
C LEU A 145 -5.26 -19.82 13.54
N ILE A 146 -4.51 -18.89 12.98
CA ILE A 146 -3.42 -19.18 12.04
C ILE A 146 -2.09 -19.01 12.78
N PHE A 147 -1.36 -20.11 12.92
CA PHE A 147 0.01 -20.14 13.41
C PHE A 147 0.94 -20.17 12.19
N ALA A 148 1.66 -19.09 11.93
CA ALA A 148 2.38 -18.93 10.68
C ALA A 148 3.89 -18.70 10.89
N TRP A 149 4.71 -19.38 10.08
CA TRP A 149 6.16 -19.26 10.02
C TRP A 149 6.57 -18.65 8.69
N ASN A 150 7.12 -17.46 8.72
CA ASN A 150 7.67 -16.78 7.56
C ASN A 150 9.08 -17.28 7.27
N LEU A 151 9.29 -17.85 6.08
CA LEU A 151 10.50 -18.56 5.70
C LEU A 151 11.39 -17.74 4.75
N GLY A 152 12.68 -18.02 4.81
CA GLY A 152 13.69 -17.38 3.96
C GLY A 152 14.04 -15.96 4.40
N GLN A 153 15.10 -15.41 3.81
CA GLN A 153 15.58 -14.06 4.14
C GLN A 153 14.56 -12.97 3.77
N LYS A 154 13.90 -13.11 2.63
CA LYS A 154 12.89 -12.18 2.14
C LYS A 154 11.50 -12.38 2.74
N LYS A 155 11.30 -13.45 3.56
CA LYS A 155 9.99 -13.80 4.16
C LYS A 155 8.84 -13.94 3.13
N ALA A 156 9.17 -14.30 1.89
CA ALA A 156 8.21 -14.45 0.80
C ALA A 156 7.32 -15.70 0.98
N TRP A 157 7.89 -16.77 1.54
CA TRP A 157 7.18 -18.01 1.82
C TRP A 157 6.68 -18.01 3.27
N GLN A 158 5.47 -18.51 3.46
CA GLN A 158 4.87 -18.65 4.77
C GLN A 158 4.20 -20.01 4.88
N LEU A 159 4.76 -20.86 5.75
CA LEU A 159 4.12 -22.10 6.19
C LEU A 159 3.15 -21.76 7.33
N TYR A 160 1.98 -22.38 7.37
CA TYR A 160 1.04 -22.19 8.47
C TYR A 160 0.30 -23.45 8.84
N ALA A 161 -0.17 -23.46 10.09
CA ALA A 161 -1.12 -24.41 10.62
C ALA A 161 -2.34 -23.62 11.16
N GLU A 162 -3.52 -24.08 10.83
CA GLU A 162 -4.78 -23.41 11.16
C GLU A 162 -5.79 -24.39 11.76
N PRO A 163 -5.89 -24.52 13.08
CA PRO A 163 -7.08 -25.05 13.71
C PRO A 163 -8.23 -24.08 13.50
N ALA A 164 -9.37 -24.60 13.03
CA ALA A 164 -10.55 -23.81 12.73
C ALA A 164 -11.84 -24.56 13.08
N VAL A 165 -12.91 -23.82 13.33
CA VAL A 165 -14.26 -24.32 13.39
C VAL A 165 -14.99 -23.86 12.13
N LEU A 166 -15.51 -24.81 11.38
CA LEU A 166 -16.35 -24.60 10.22
C LEU A 166 -17.81 -24.75 10.65
N TRP A 167 -18.59 -23.72 10.46
CA TRP A 167 -20.01 -23.68 10.83
C TRP A 167 -20.86 -23.89 9.58
N ASN A 168 -21.82 -24.80 9.65
CA ASN A 168 -22.93 -24.79 8.73
C ASN A 168 -24.02 -23.90 9.34
N LEU A 169 -24.31 -22.79 8.67
CA LEU A 169 -25.22 -21.76 9.15
C LEU A 169 -26.67 -21.99 8.71
N THR A 170 -26.88 -22.80 7.66
CA THR A 170 -28.20 -23.15 7.08
C THR A 170 -28.24 -24.64 6.77
N PRO A 171 -28.30 -25.53 7.79
CA PRO A 171 -28.15 -26.98 7.60
C PRO A 171 -29.33 -27.65 6.89
N GLY A 172 -30.41 -26.95 6.64
CA GLY A 172 -31.58 -27.47 5.92
C GLY A 172 -32.20 -26.45 4.97
N PRO A 173 -32.92 -26.91 3.94
CA PRO A 173 -33.58 -26.05 2.97
C PRO A 173 -34.53 -25.04 3.64
N GLY A 174 -34.25 -23.75 3.49
CA GLY A 174 -35.09 -22.69 4.06
C GLY A 174 -34.85 -22.37 5.52
N ASP A 175 -33.82 -22.95 6.14
CA ASP A 175 -33.46 -22.65 7.54
C ASP A 175 -32.99 -21.20 7.71
N ALA A 176 -33.32 -20.61 8.83
CA ALA A 176 -32.74 -19.33 9.25
C ALA A 176 -31.28 -19.53 9.66
N ILE A 177 -30.46 -18.49 9.49
CA ILE A 177 -29.07 -18.50 9.92
C ILE A 177 -29.00 -18.71 11.45
N HIS A 178 -28.30 -19.76 11.86
CA HIS A 178 -28.06 -20.07 13.28
C HIS A 178 -26.69 -20.75 13.47
N PHE A 179 -26.14 -20.58 14.66
CA PHE A 179 -24.90 -21.23 15.09
C PHE A 179 -25.24 -22.41 16.00
N ASP A 180 -25.22 -23.62 15.45
CA ASP A 180 -25.41 -24.85 16.22
C ASP A 180 -24.17 -25.75 16.11
N LYS A 181 -23.61 -26.09 17.28
CA LYS A 181 -22.44 -26.99 17.36
C LYS A 181 -22.67 -28.37 16.74
N LYS A 182 -23.93 -28.81 16.59
CA LYS A 182 -24.29 -30.09 15.98
C LYS A 182 -23.95 -30.13 14.49
N PHE A 183 -23.96 -28.98 13.84
CA PHE A 183 -23.65 -28.81 12.41
C PHE A 183 -22.28 -28.16 12.18
N ALA A 184 -21.47 -28.04 13.24
CA ALA A 184 -20.13 -27.52 13.17
C ALA A 184 -19.10 -28.64 13.00
N GLN A 185 -17.99 -28.33 12.33
CA GLN A 185 -16.84 -29.21 12.16
C GLN A 185 -15.60 -28.56 12.74
N LEU A 186 -14.76 -29.35 13.39
CA LEU A 186 -13.42 -28.99 13.76
C LEU A 186 -12.49 -29.33 12.59
N GLY A 187 -11.74 -28.39 12.11
CA GLY A 187 -10.75 -28.53 11.04
C GLY A 187 -9.34 -28.26 11.53
N LEU A 188 -8.38 -28.96 10.94
CA LEU A 188 -6.97 -28.63 11.05
C LEU A 188 -6.39 -28.55 9.63
N PHE A 189 -5.96 -27.38 9.23
CA PHE A 189 -5.39 -27.11 7.93
C PHE A 189 -3.89 -26.82 8.05
N VAL A 190 -3.12 -27.26 7.10
CA VAL A 190 -1.71 -26.89 6.92
C VAL A 190 -1.55 -26.37 5.50
N GLY A 191 -0.91 -25.23 5.36
CA GLY A 191 -0.79 -24.60 4.05
C GLY A 191 0.50 -23.82 3.87
N LEU A 192 0.75 -23.49 2.62
CA LEU A 192 1.90 -22.70 2.19
C LEU A 192 1.42 -21.52 1.37
N ASN A 193 1.74 -20.31 1.83
CA ASN A 193 1.48 -19.06 1.13
C ASN A 193 2.76 -18.55 0.46
N TYR A 194 2.62 -18.02 -0.74
CA TYR A 194 3.64 -17.22 -1.40
C TYR A 194 3.19 -15.76 -1.49
N LYS A 195 3.97 -14.88 -0.89
CA LYS A 195 3.75 -13.43 -0.91
C LYS A 195 4.47 -12.84 -2.11
N PHE A 196 3.73 -12.22 -3.02
CA PHE A 196 4.32 -11.66 -4.23
C PHE A 196 5.10 -10.37 -3.93
N LEU A 197 6.18 -10.16 -4.69
CA LEU A 197 6.79 -8.84 -4.82
C LEU A 197 5.78 -7.91 -5.50
N THR A 198 5.54 -6.79 -4.90
CA THR A 198 4.42 -5.89 -5.19
C THR A 198 4.88 -4.68 -6.00
N SER A 199 3.99 -3.76 -6.31
CA SER A 199 4.30 -2.52 -7.02
C SER A 199 5.34 -1.64 -6.30
N ASN A 200 5.48 -1.77 -4.98
CA ASN A 200 6.54 -1.10 -4.20
C ASN A 200 7.84 -1.92 -4.07
N GLY A 201 7.95 -3.05 -4.77
CA GLY A 201 9.12 -3.93 -4.76
C GLY A 201 9.30 -4.77 -3.49
N THR A 202 8.30 -4.83 -2.63
CA THR A 202 8.31 -5.60 -1.38
C THR A 202 6.95 -6.22 -1.09
N HIS A 203 6.91 -7.30 -0.31
CA HIS A 203 5.69 -7.89 0.24
C HIS A 203 5.48 -7.52 1.71
N ASN A 204 6.20 -6.51 2.20
CA ASN A 204 6.10 -5.98 3.55
C ASN A 204 5.60 -4.53 3.49
N PHE A 205 5.16 -4.02 4.64
CA PHE A 205 4.78 -2.62 4.78
C PHE A 205 6.02 -1.79 5.05
N LYS A 206 6.16 -0.67 4.35
CA LYS A 206 7.19 0.32 4.65
C LYS A 206 6.74 1.18 5.83
N GLU A 207 7.61 1.26 6.82
CA GLU A 207 7.40 2.06 8.02
C GLU A 207 8.15 3.39 7.91
N TRP A 208 7.50 4.44 8.36
CA TRP A 208 8.09 5.76 8.53
C TRP A 208 8.01 6.16 9.99
N ASN A 209 9.16 6.33 10.63
CA ASN A 209 9.22 6.88 11.97
C ASN A 209 9.10 8.41 11.89
N ILE A 210 7.89 8.93 12.11
CA ILE A 210 7.60 10.36 12.01
C ILE A 210 8.41 11.15 13.06
N GLY A 211 8.67 10.56 14.23
CA GLY A 211 9.51 11.17 15.26
C GLY A 211 10.94 11.41 14.76
N GLN A 212 11.58 10.35 14.26
CA GLN A 212 12.94 10.45 13.69
C GLN A 212 13.01 11.43 12.51
N LEU A 213 12.02 11.41 11.62
CA LEU A 213 11.95 12.35 10.51
C LEU A 213 11.81 13.81 10.97
N ASN A 214 11.00 14.06 12.00
CA ASN A 214 10.87 15.40 12.58
C ASN A 214 12.15 15.84 13.28
N ASP A 215 12.83 14.93 13.99
CA ASP A 215 14.12 15.23 14.62
C ASP A 215 15.21 15.52 13.57
N GLU A 216 15.24 14.75 12.48
CA GLU A 216 16.14 14.99 11.36
C GLU A 216 15.83 16.34 10.67
N ILE A 217 14.57 16.65 10.40
CA ILE A 217 14.14 17.94 9.86
C ILE A 217 14.55 19.08 10.78
N ASN A 218 14.37 18.94 12.10
CA ASN A 218 14.74 19.95 13.06
C ASN A 218 16.26 20.10 13.16
N SER A 219 17.02 19.01 13.11
CA SER A 219 18.48 19.05 13.10
C SER A 219 19.02 19.70 11.82
N LEU A 220 18.44 19.39 10.66
CA LEU A 220 18.80 20.00 9.38
C LEU A 220 18.46 21.51 9.36
N ARG A 221 17.32 21.90 9.96
CA ARG A 221 16.96 23.32 10.13
C ARG A 221 17.94 24.04 11.04
N ALA A 222 18.36 23.42 12.15
CA ALA A 222 19.36 23.97 13.03
C ALA A 222 20.73 24.13 12.34
N GLN A 223 21.16 23.11 11.58
CA GLN A 223 22.38 23.19 10.77
C GLN A 223 22.33 24.27 9.68
N LEU A 224 21.17 24.47 9.05
CA LEU A 224 20.95 25.55 8.09
C LEU A 224 20.97 26.91 8.77
N ALA A 225 20.47 27.01 10.02
CA ALA A 225 20.50 28.24 10.79
C ALA A 225 21.92 28.59 11.30
N GLU A 226 22.75 27.59 11.61
CA GLU A 226 24.13 27.78 12.05
C GLU A 226 25.13 28.09 10.92
N LYS A 227 24.91 27.52 9.72
CA LYS A 227 25.86 27.69 8.59
C LYS A 227 25.92 29.03 7.86
N PRO A 228 24.94 29.97 7.96
CA PRO A 228 25.01 31.20 7.18
C PRO A 228 26.08 32.18 7.58
N LYS A 229 26.69 32.06 8.77
CA LYS A 229 27.62 33.12 9.28
C LYS A 229 29.09 32.95 8.88
N VAL A 230 29.54 31.74 8.49
CA VAL A 230 30.98 31.50 8.27
C VAL A 230 31.30 31.30 6.77
N VAL A 231 30.43 30.62 6.01
CA VAL A 231 30.69 30.32 4.58
C VAL A 231 30.53 31.59 3.71
N THR A 232 29.67 32.54 4.11
CA THR A 232 29.44 33.76 3.32
C THR A 232 30.63 34.72 3.34
N LYS A 233 31.48 34.68 4.39
CA LYS A 233 32.65 35.61 4.49
C LYS A 233 33.88 35.13 3.72
N GLU A 234 34.10 33.82 3.59
CA GLU A 234 35.26 33.28 2.86
C GLU A 234 35.00 33.14 1.34
N VAL A 235 33.80 32.68 0.95
CA VAL A 235 33.43 32.59 -0.48
C VAL A 235 33.29 33.96 -1.13
N VAL A 236 32.82 34.99 -0.36
CA VAL A 236 32.76 36.37 -0.85
C VAL A 236 34.16 36.98 -0.99
N LYS A 237 35.15 36.56 -0.19
CA LYS A 237 36.54 37.09 -0.34
C LYS A 237 37.29 36.48 -1.52
N GLU A 238 37.02 35.24 -1.91
CA GLU A 238 37.67 34.64 -3.11
C GLU A 238 37.01 35.08 -4.41
N VAL A 239 35.67 35.20 -4.45
CA VAL A 239 34.93 35.63 -5.65
C VAL A 239 35.08 37.13 -5.92
N VAL A 240 35.31 37.96 -4.91
CA VAL A 240 35.51 39.39 -5.05
C VAL A 240 36.91 39.74 -5.61
N LYS A 241 37.86 38.75 -5.69
CA LYS A 241 39.19 39.01 -6.26
C LYS A 241 39.27 38.85 -7.77
N GLU A 242 38.26 38.29 -8.44
CA GLU A 242 38.33 38.03 -9.87
C GLU A 242 37.25 38.68 -10.76
N LEU A 243 36.29 39.47 -10.19
CA LEU A 243 35.30 40.18 -11.03
C LEU A 243 35.03 41.60 -10.47
N PRO A 244 35.26 42.66 -11.27
CA PRO A 244 34.92 44.00 -10.86
C PRO A 244 33.40 44.22 -10.93
N GLY A 245 32.80 44.34 -9.79
CA GLY A 245 31.55 45.08 -9.54
C GLY A 245 30.24 44.48 -10.01
N LYS A 246 29.54 43.77 -9.14
CA LYS A 246 28.10 43.95 -8.93
C LYS A 246 27.69 43.22 -7.64
N GLU A 247 27.24 43.94 -6.60
CA GLU A 247 26.54 43.36 -5.47
C GLU A 247 25.22 42.77 -5.94
N ILE A 248 25.06 41.45 -5.81
CA ILE A 248 23.78 40.75 -6.04
C ILE A 248 23.05 40.75 -4.68
N ARG A 249 22.09 41.66 -4.48
CA ARG A 249 21.15 41.58 -3.35
C ARG A 249 20.13 40.50 -3.60
N ILE A 250 20.03 39.52 -2.69
CA ILE A 250 19.11 38.35 -2.78
C ILE A 250 17.68 38.72 -2.32
N GLU A 251 17.37 39.99 -2.15
CA GLU A 251 16.05 40.40 -1.61
C GLU A 251 14.89 40.42 -2.59
N ASN A 252 15.13 40.14 -3.89
CA ASN A 252 14.12 40.27 -4.92
C ASN A 252 13.97 39.00 -5.78
N LEU A 253 13.58 37.89 -5.15
CA LEU A 253 13.24 36.64 -5.85
C LEU A 253 11.72 36.48 -5.92
N VAL A 254 11.20 36.28 -7.15
CA VAL A 254 9.81 35.90 -7.35
C VAL A 254 9.72 34.48 -7.87
N PHE A 255 8.99 33.63 -7.17
CA PHE A 255 8.78 32.24 -7.54
C PHE A 255 7.41 32.07 -8.22
N VAL A 256 7.41 31.46 -9.40
CA VAL A 256 6.22 31.14 -10.19
C VAL A 256 6.09 29.64 -10.28
N THR A 257 5.02 29.07 -9.76
CA THR A 257 4.73 27.63 -9.79
C THR A 257 3.86 27.27 -10.99
N PHE A 258 4.08 26.07 -11.55
CA PHE A 258 3.33 25.54 -12.68
C PHE A 258 2.71 24.19 -12.34
N GLU A 259 1.59 23.88 -12.99
CA GLU A 259 1.01 22.55 -12.96
C GLU A 259 1.89 21.54 -13.70
N GLN A 260 1.65 20.26 -13.47
CA GLN A 260 2.40 19.16 -14.11
C GLN A 260 2.25 19.25 -15.63
N ALA A 261 3.38 19.15 -16.34
CA ALA A 261 3.48 19.22 -17.80
C ALA A 261 2.88 20.52 -18.43
N LYS A 262 2.63 21.56 -17.64
CA LYS A 262 2.07 22.84 -18.10
C LYS A 262 3.10 23.97 -17.96
N TYR A 263 2.91 25.03 -18.81
CA TYR A 263 3.69 26.27 -18.79
C TYR A 263 2.82 27.53 -18.88
N TYR A 264 1.51 27.45 -18.67
CA TYR A 264 0.64 28.63 -18.60
C TYR A 264 0.68 29.29 -17.22
N LEU A 265 0.51 30.62 -17.18
CA LEU A 265 0.50 31.38 -15.95
C LEU A 265 -0.89 31.35 -15.29
N THR A 266 -0.94 30.84 -14.07
CA THR A 266 -2.16 30.89 -13.23
C THR A 266 -2.47 32.33 -12.76
N PRO A 267 -3.69 32.66 -12.31
CA PRO A 267 -3.99 33.97 -11.72
C PRO A 267 -3.07 34.31 -10.53
N GLN A 268 -2.72 33.32 -9.70
CA GLN A 268 -1.78 33.51 -8.59
C GLN A 268 -0.37 33.82 -9.09
N ALA A 269 0.09 33.11 -10.12
CA ALA A 269 1.39 33.38 -10.74
C ALA A 269 1.46 34.81 -11.31
N LYS A 270 0.42 35.27 -11.99
CA LYS A 270 0.33 36.64 -12.50
C LYS A 270 0.32 37.66 -11.37
N LYS A 271 -0.39 37.37 -10.26
CA LYS A 271 -0.38 38.24 -9.08
C LYS A 271 1.01 38.39 -8.46
N ALA A 272 1.78 37.27 -8.35
CA ALA A 272 3.15 37.31 -7.88
C ALA A 272 4.07 38.11 -8.81
N LEU A 273 3.95 37.93 -10.14
CA LEU A 273 4.72 38.67 -11.13
C LEU A 273 4.36 40.16 -11.18
N ASN A 274 3.13 40.51 -10.77
CA ASN A 274 2.70 41.91 -10.70
C ASN A 274 3.45 42.73 -9.64
N ALA A 275 4.12 42.08 -8.69
CA ALA A 275 4.96 42.75 -7.72
C ALA A 275 6.28 43.28 -8.30
N VAL A 276 6.69 42.81 -9.48
CA VAL A 276 7.89 43.29 -10.19
C VAL A 276 7.56 44.66 -10.81
N ALA A 277 8.36 45.68 -10.46
CA ALA A 277 8.16 47.02 -10.95
C ALA A 277 8.51 47.14 -12.44
N SER A 278 7.77 47.97 -13.18
CA SER A 278 8.13 48.33 -14.57
C SER A 278 9.51 49.03 -14.59
N GLY A 279 10.31 48.71 -15.61
CA GLY A 279 11.68 49.22 -15.73
C GLY A 279 12.73 48.43 -14.96
N SER A 280 12.35 47.46 -14.13
CA SER A 280 13.31 46.55 -13.47
C SER A 280 13.96 45.62 -14.47
N HIS A 281 15.23 45.30 -14.23
CA HIS A 281 15.96 44.26 -14.95
C HIS A 281 15.79 42.90 -14.29
N VAL A 282 15.50 41.87 -15.05
CA VAL A 282 15.28 40.52 -14.50
C VAL A 282 16.02 39.43 -15.26
N GLN A 283 16.44 38.39 -14.54
CA GLN A 283 16.84 37.11 -15.08
C GLN A 283 15.84 36.04 -14.68
N ILE A 284 15.50 35.14 -15.59
CA ILE A 284 14.45 34.12 -15.38
C ILE A 284 15.05 32.74 -15.62
N ILE A 285 14.89 31.86 -14.63
CA ILE A 285 15.31 30.46 -14.73
C ILE A 285 14.07 29.57 -14.59
N GLY A 286 13.71 28.86 -15.66
CA GLY A 286 12.68 27.84 -15.66
C GLY A 286 13.25 26.47 -15.30
N THR A 287 12.48 25.67 -14.54
CA THR A 287 12.85 24.32 -14.16
C THR A 287 11.71 23.32 -14.45
N ALA A 288 12.04 22.03 -14.51
CA ALA A 288 11.10 20.93 -14.67
C ALA A 288 11.34 19.85 -13.60
N SER A 289 10.29 19.09 -13.28
CA SER A 289 10.38 17.91 -12.42
C SER A 289 11.05 16.76 -13.15
N PRO A 290 11.64 15.76 -12.45
CA PRO A 290 12.34 14.63 -13.04
C PRO A 290 11.45 13.64 -13.81
N GLU A 291 10.14 13.86 -13.84
CA GLU A 291 9.17 13.03 -14.56
C GLU A 291 9.24 13.30 -16.07
N GLY A 292 9.39 12.26 -16.90
CA GLY A 292 9.47 12.37 -18.36
C GLY A 292 10.89 12.33 -18.93
N SER A 293 11.00 12.45 -20.28
CA SER A 293 12.30 12.43 -20.94
C SER A 293 13.08 13.73 -20.73
N LYS A 294 14.41 13.65 -20.87
CA LYS A 294 15.29 14.82 -20.76
C LYS A 294 14.91 15.90 -21.76
N GLU A 295 14.67 15.52 -23.00
CA GLU A 295 14.32 16.45 -24.10
C GLU A 295 12.97 17.13 -23.85
N PHE A 296 12.00 16.42 -23.27
CA PHE A 296 10.72 17.00 -22.88
C PHE A 296 10.90 18.02 -21.74
N ASN A 297 11.69 17.66 -20.73
CA ASN A 297 11.92 18.53 -19.56
C ASN A 297 12.74 19.78 -19.92
N ASP A 298 13.71 19.66 -20.85
CA ASP A 298 14.48 20.79 -21.34
C ASP A 298 13.56 21.78 -22.08
N ARG A 299 12.67 21.30 -22.96
CA ARG A 299 11.67 22.15 -23.64
C ARG A 299 10.66 22.76 -22.68
N LEU A 300 10.16 21.95 -21.70
CA LEU A 300 9.18 22.42 -20.75
C LEU A 300 9.73 23.54 -19.86
N SER A 301 10.97 23.38 -19.38
CA SER A 301 11.64 24.39 -18.56
C SER A 301 11.90 25.68 -19.35
N GLN A 302 12.30 25.58 -20.61
CA GLN A 302 12.47 26.74 -21.49
C GLN A 302 11.14 27.45 -21.76
N ASN A 303 10.06 26.70 -22.03
CA ASN A 303 8.73 27.29 -22.26
C ASN A 303 8.22 28.02 -21.01
N ARG A 304 8.53 27.50 -19.80
CA ARG A 304 8.20 28.17 -18.53
C ARG A 304 8.96 29.49 -18.36
N ALA A 305 10.26 29.49 -18.68
CA ALA A 305 11.04 30.73 -18.66
C ALA A 305 10.48 31.76 -19.66
N ASN A 306 10.17 31.31 -20.89
CA ASN A 306 9.71 32.17 -21.97
C ASN A 306 8.34 32.83 -21.66
N ILE A 307 7.36 32.05 -21.11
CA ILE A 307 6.03 32.63 -20.83
C ILE A 307 6.07 33.64 -19.69
N VAL A 308 6.98 33.48 -18.73
CA VAL A 308 7.22 34.47 -17.67
C VAL A 308 7.91 35.71 -18.25
N ALA A 309 8.88 35.52 -19.15
CA ALA A 309 9.57 36.63 -19.83
C ALA A 309 8.60 37.46 -20.68
N GLU A 310 7.76 36.79 -21.45
CA GLU A 310 6.73 37.44 -22.28
C GLU A 310 5.75 38.27 -21.41
N TYR A 311 5.28 37.68 -20.30
CA TYR A 311 4.39 38.39 -19.39
C TYR A 311 5.04 39.58 -18.74
N LEU A 312 6.27 39.49 -18.26
CA LEU A 312 6.99 40.59 -17.63
C LEU A 312 7.34 41.69 -18.64
N SER A 313 7.76 41.30 -19.86
CA SER A 313 8.05 42.26 -20.94
C SER A 313 6.79 43.04 -21.34
N SER A 314 5.62 42.40 -21.40
CA SER A 314 4.35 43.09 -21.69
C SER A 314 3.96 44.14 -20.63
N ARG A 315 4.59 44.08 -19.45
CA ARG A 315 4.41 45.03 -18.34
C ARG A 315 5.54 46.06 -18.22
N GLY A 316 6.44 46.10 -19.22
CA GLY A 316 7.54 47.07 -19.23
C GLY A 316 8.72 46.68 -18.35
N VAL A 317 8.86 45.42 -17.96
CA VAL A 317 10.03 44.89 -17.25
C VAL A 317 11.07 44.47 -18.31
N ILE A 318 12.35 44.78 -18.07
CA ILE A 318 13.46 44.47 -18.96
C ILE A 318 13.97 43.07 -18.61
N VAL A 319 13.79 42.12 -19.54
CA VAL A 319 14.26 40.73 -19.35
C VAL A 319 15.65 40.61 -19.97
N ASP A 320 16.66 40.48 -19.09
CA ASP A 320 18.06 40.33 -19.53
C ASP A 320 18.32 38.91 -20.06
N GLU A 321 17.69 37.91 -19.40
CA GLU A 321 17.90 36.53 -19.78
C GLU A 321 16.70 35.66 -19.36
N ALA A 322 16.30 34.68 -20.19
CA ALA A 322 15.26 33.69 -19.84
C ALA A 322 15.78 32.29 -20.27
N LEU A 323 16.14 31.46 -19.28
CA LEU A 323 16.82 30.20 -19.50
C LEU A 323 16.07 29.03 -18.85
N GLY A 324 15.83 27.97 -19.62
CA GLY A 324 15.36 26.68 -19.12
C GLY A 324 16.55 25.80 -18.70
N LYS A 325 16.58 25.35 -17.45
CA LYS A 325 17.64 24.47 -16.91
C LYS A 325 17.23 23.00 -16.83
N GLY A 326 16.11 22.61 -17.45
CA GLY A 326 15.63 21.25 -17.38
C GLY A 326 15.33 20.80 -15.95
N VAL A 327 15.68 19.56 -15.63
CA VAL A 327 15.50 18.97 -14.30
C VAL A 327 16.57 19.49 -13.35
N GLN A 328 16.17 20.02 -12.21
CA GLN A 328 17.06 20.47 -11.14
C GLN A 328 16.75 19.70 -9.86
N GLY A 329 17.63 18.76 -9.47
CA GLY A 329 17.47 17.92 -8.28
C GLY A 329 16.53 16.73 -8.48
N VAL A 330 16.27 16.00 -7.39
CA VAL A 330 15.47 14.76 -7.36
C VAL A 330 14.01 14.97 -6.94
N THR A 331 13.65 16.20 -6.56
CA THR A 331 12.31 16.57 -6.11
C THR A 331 11.54 17.31 -7.20
N SER A 332 10.21 17.43 -7.02
CA SER A 332 9.32 18.12 -7.96
C SER A 332 9.62 19.63 -7.99
N ASN A 333 10.34 20.10 -9.01
CA ASN A 333 10.69 21.50 -9.25
C ASN A 333 9.93 22.05 -10.47
N ARG A 334 8.63 22.35 -10.28
CA ARG A 334 7.75 22.89 -11.34
C ARG A 334 7.62 24.41 -11.20
N LEU A 335 8.72 25.12 -11.36
CA LEU A 335 8.73 26.56 -11.12
C LEU A 335 9.61 27.33 -12.12
N ALA A 336 9.38 28.64 -12.18
CA ALA A 336 10.32 29.61 -12.70
C ALA A 336 10.73 30.58 -11.59
N ILE A 337 12.01 30.89 -11.51
CA ILE A 337 12.59 31.83 -10.56
C ILE A 337 12.93 33.11 -11.32
N VAL A 338 12.39 34.22 -10.87
CA VAL A 338 12.67 35.55 -11.40
C VAL A 338 13.61 36.27 -10.44
N TYR A 339 14.78 36.58 -10.88
CA TYR A 339 15.77 37.36 -10.16
C TYR A 339 15.62 38.82 -10.59
N VAL A 340 15.18 39.70 -9.69
CA VAL A 340 15.07 41.14 -9.94
C VAL A 340 16.39 41.79 -9.52
N LYS A 341 17.03 42.51 -10.44
CA LYS A 341 18.32 43.19 -10.22
C LYS A 341 18.11 44.59 -9.63
#